data_be317493668865ced8e0aec576340db3
#
_entry.id   be317493668865ced8e0aec576340db3
#
_cell.length_a   1.000
_cell.length_b   1.000
_cell.length_c   1.000
_cell.angle_alpha   90.00
_cell.angle_beta   90.00
_cell.angle_gamma   90.00
#
_symmetry.space_group_name_H-M   'P 1'
#
loop_
_entity.id
_entity.type
_entity.pdbx_description
1 polymer ?
#
loop_
_entity_poly.entity_id
_entity_poly.type
_entity_poly.pdbx_seq_one_letter_code
_entity_poly.pdbx_strand_id
1 'polypeptide(L)' 'MTDRDQVLAKVKALIEPFNKKGIEIGEATRFAQDLEWDSLTVLDFVANIEDEFDIVITMNQQAEIENVGQLVDAVGQLQG' A
#
# COMPACT_ATOMS: atom_id res chain seq x y z
N MET A 1 7.10 -11.38 14.96
CA MET A 1 5.67 -11.27 14.58
C MET A 1 5.40 -9.87 14.06
N THR A 2 4.80 -9.77 12.88
CA THR A 2 4.52 -8.47 12.29
C THR A 2 3.32 -7.82 13.00
N ASP A 3 3.53 -6.61 13.48
CA ASP A 3 2.44 -5.84 14.07
C ASP A 3 1.69 -5.12 12.93
N ARG A 4 0.42 -5.49 12.74
CA ARG A 4 -0.39 -4.93 11.66
C ARG A 4 -0.54 -3.42 11.77
N ASP A 5 -0.61 -2.89 12.99
CA ASP A 5 -0.73 -1.44 13.21
C ASP A 5 0.56 -0.72 12.79
N GLN A 6 1.72 -1.32 13.02
CA GLN A 6 3.00 -0.75 12.59
C GLN A 6 3.10 -0.76 11.06
N VAL A 7 2.67 -1.84 10.43
CA VAL A 7 2.65 -1.92 8.97
C VAL A 7 1.73 -0.86 8.39
N LEU A 8 0.54 -0.72 8.97
CA LEU A 8 -0.43 0.28 8.52
C LEU A 8 0.14 1.71 8.66
N ALA A 9 0.81 2.00 9.77
CA ALA A 9 1.42 3.31 9.99
C ALA A 9 2.48 3.62 8.95
N LYS A 10 3.33 2.64 8.62
CA LYS A 10 4.35 2.81 7.58
C LYS A 10 3.73 2.97 6.19
N VAL A 11 2.70 2.19 5.89
CA VAL A 11 1.99 2.30 4.62
C VAL A 11 1.39 3.70 4.48
N LYS A 12 0.76 4.21 5.51
CA LYS A 12 0.21 5.57 5.49
C LYS A 12 1.30 6.61 5.23
N ALA A 13 2.44 6.48 5.89
CA ALA A 13 3.56 7.40 5.70
C ALA A 13 4.08 7.36 4.26
N LEU A 14 4.10 6.18 3.65
CA LEU A 14 4.55 6.03 2.26
C LEU A 14 3.52 6.54 1.26
N ILE A 15 2.23 6.55 1.64
CA ILE A 15 1.16 7.11 0.80
C ILE A 15 1.23 8.64 0.76
N GLU A 16 1.66 9.29 1.84
CA GLU A 16 1.64 10.75 1.97
C GLU A 16 2.20 11.50 0.76
N PRO A 17 3.39 11.14 0.23
CA PRO A 17 3.93 11.85 -0.94
C PRO A 17 3.05 11.74 -2.19
N PHE A 18 2.21 10.73 -2.25
CA PHE A 18 1.32 10.47 -3.40
C PHE A 18 -0.11 10.91 -3.14
N ASN A 19 -0.42 11.37 -1.93
CA ASN A 19 -1.79 11.77 -1.55
C ASN A 19 -2.03 13.23 -1.92
N LYS A 20 -2.19 13.47 -3.21
CA LYS A 20 -2.36 14.83 -3.73
C LYS A 20 -3.70 15.44 -3.35
N LYS A 21 -4.69 14.59 -3.08
CA LYS A 21 -6.03 15.04 -2.71
C LYS A 21 -6.13 15.43 -1.22
N GLY A 22 -5.16 15.00 -0.42
CA GLY A 22 -5.15 15.28 1.01
C GLY A 22 -6.28 14.60 1.76
N ILE A 23 -6.75 13.44 1.29
CA ILE A 23 -7.83 12.70 1.94
C ILE A 23 -7.30 11.95 3.15
N GLU A 24 -8.20 11.62 4.07
CA GLU A 24 -7.87 10.78 5.22
C GLU A 24 -7.64 9.34 4.74
N ILE A 25 -6.53 8.74 5.16
CA ILE A 25 -6.16 7.40 4.75
C ILE A 25 -6.58 6.41 5.83
N GLY A 26 -7.38 5.43 5.44
CA GLY A 26 -7.79 4.33 6.30
C GLY A 26 -7.66 3.00 5.56
N GLU A 27 -7.99 1.90 6.23
CA GLU A 27 -7.87 0.58 5.60
C GLU A 27 -8.83 0.40 4.43
N ALA A 28 -9.97 1.08 4.44
CA ALA A 28 -10.94 1.03 3.37
C ALA A 28 -10.62 1.95 2.19
N THR A 29 -9.60 2.80 2.32
CA THR A 29 -9.21 3.73 1.27
C THR A 29 -8.74 2.94 0.03
N ARG A 30 -9.34 3.24 -1.12
CA ARG A 30 -9.02 2.56 -2.38
C ARG A 30 -8.07 3.40 -3.21
N PHE A 31 -7.04 2.77 -3.75
CA PHE A 31 -5.99 3.49 -4.48
C PHE A 31 -6.50 4.12 -5.76
N ALA A 32 -7.28 3.38 -6.55
CA ALA A 32 -7.77 3.89 -7.84
C ALA A 32 -8.98 4.80 -7.68
N GLN A 33 -9.89 4.47 -6.77
CA GLN A 33 -11.16 5.17 -6.65
C GLN A 33 -11.09 6.37 -5.71
N ASP A 34 -10.47 6.20 -4.55
CA ASP A 34 -10.43 7.27 -3.54
C ASP A 34 -9.23 8.19 -3.72
N LEU A 35 -8.06 7.63 -3.99
CA LEU A 35 -6.84 8.39 -4.24
C LEU A 35 -6.71 8.81 -5.70
N GLU A 36 -7.45 8.18 -6.59
CA GLU A 36 -7.43 8.43 -8.03
C GLU A 36 -6.04 8.28 -8.64
N TRP A 37 -5.29 7.27 -8.15
CA TRP A 37 -3.97 6.99 -8.68
C TRP A 37 -4.08 6.31 -10.05
N ASP A 38 -3.18 6.69 -10.95
CA ASP A 38 -3.03 5.97 -12.22
C ASP A 38 -2.06 4.80 -12.06
N SER A 39 -1.87 4.04 -13.14
CA SER A 39 -1.01 2.85 -13.11
C SER A 39 0.43 3.16 -12.74
N LEU A 40 0.96 4.29 -13.21
CA LEU A 40 2.34 4.68 -12.92
C LEU A 40 2.51 5.01 -11.43
N THR A 41 1.56 5.73 -10.85
CA THR A 41 1.61 6.07 -9.43
C THR A 41 1.54 4.80 -8.58
N VAL A 42 0.67 3.86 -8.95
CA VAL A 42 0.55 2.58 -8.24
C VAL A 42 1.88 1.82 -8.30
N LEU A 43 2.51 1.75 -9.47
CA LEU A 43 3.79 1.06 -9.62
C LEU A 43 4.89 1.70 -8.77
N ASP A 44 4.96 3.03 -8.78
CA ASP A 44 5.94 3.75 -7.97
C ASP A 44 5.72 3.50 -6.49
N PHE A 45 4.47 3.54 -6.05
CA PHE A 45 4.14 3.28 -4.66
C PHE A 45 4.48 1.84 -4.26
N VAL A 46 4.13 0.86 -5.10
CA VAL A 46 4.42 -0.55 -4.83
C VAL A 46 5.92 -0.76 -4.71
N ALA A 47 6.72 -0.12 -5.58
CA ALA A 47 8.18 -0.21 -5.52
C ALA A 47 8.70 0.31 -4.18
N ASN A 48 8.14 1.41 -3.68
CA ASN A 48 8.52 1.96 -2.38
C ASN A 48 8.16 1.00 -1.23
N ILE A 49 7.01 0.35 -1.33
CA ILE A 49 6.59 -0.66 -0.34
C ILE A 49 7.55 -1.84 -0.34
N GLU A 50 7.91 -2.35 -1.51
CA GLU A 50 8.85 -3.47 -1.61
C GLU A 50 10.19 -3.13 -0.99
N ASP A 51 10.66 -1.92 -1.25
CA ASP A 51 11.94 -1.44 -0.74
C ASP A 51 11.90 -1.25 0.79
N GLU A 52 10.84 -0.64 1.30
CA GLU A 52 10.71 -0.35 2.73
C GLU A 52 10.58 -1.61 3.56
N PHE A 53 9.84 -2.61 3.09
CA PHE A 53 9.58 -3.84 3.84
C PHE A 53 10.47 -5.00 3.41
N ASP A 54 11.33 -4.80 2.41
CA ASP A 54 12.22 -5.83 1.87
C ASP A 54 11.44 -7.08 1.45
N ILE A 55 10.40 -6.85 0.65
CA ILE A 55 9.52 -7.91 0.15
C ILE A 55 9.37 -7.76 -1.37
N VAL A 56 8.83 -8.81 -2.00
CA VAL A 56 8.50 -8.77 -3.43
C VAL A 56 7.00 -9.00 -3.57
N ILE A 57 6.34 -8.07 -4.25
CA ILE A 57 4.91 -8.16 -4.55
C ILE A 57 4.78 -8.54 -6.03
N THR A 58 4.22 -9.73 -6.29
CA THR A 58 4.04 -10.19 -7.67
C THR A 58 2.93 -9.39 -8.35
N MET A 59 2.90 -9.45 -9.68
CA MET A 59 1.83 -8.78 -10.44
C MET A 59 0.45 -9.33 -10.08
N ASN A 60 0.35 -10.63 -9.82
CA ASN A 60 -0.91 -11.24 -9.39
C ASN A 60 -1.36 -10.68 -8.04
N GLN A 61 -0.44 -10.56 -7.10
CA GLN A 61 -0.75 -9.99 -5.79
C GLN A 61 -1.14 -8.52 -5.91
N GLN A 62 -0.43 -7.77 -6.74
CA GLN A 62 -0.72 -6.36 -6.97
C GLN A 62 -2.12 -6.18 -7.55
N ALA A 63 -2.54 -7.05 -8.47
CA ALA A 63 -3.86 -6.98 -9.07
C ALA A 63 -4.98 -7.22 -8.05
N GLU A 64 -4.70 -7.96 -6.99
CA GLU A 64 -5.67 -8.24 -5.93
C GLU A 64 -5.72 -7.15 -4.88
N ILE A 65 -4.71 -6.28 -4.83
CA ILE A 65 -4.63 -5.21 -3.84
C ILE A 65 -5.36 -3.98 -4.38
N GLU A 66 -6.55 -3.72 -3.84
CA GLU A 66 -7.38 -2.59 -4.27
C GLU A 66 -7.47 -1.50 -3.22
N ASN A 67 -7.22 -1.82 -1.95
CA ASN A 67 -7.30 -0.84 -0.88
C ASN A 67 -6.14 -1.02 0.10
N VAL A 68 -6.03 -0.06 1.03
CA VAL A 68 -4.93 -0.04 2.01
C VAL A 68 -4.93 -1.29 2.88
N GLY A 69 -6.10 -1.74 3.33
CA GLY A 69 -6.20 -2.94 4.16
C GLY A 69 -5.67 -4.19 3.48
N GLN A 70 -5.99 -4.36 2.20
CA GLN A 70 -5.49 -5.49 1.42
C GLN A 70 -3.98 -5.43 1.28
N LEU A 71 -3.43 -4.23 1.08
CA LEU A 71 -1.97 -4.06 1.02
C LEU A 71 -1.31 -4.41 2.34
N VAL A 72 -1.87 -3.95 3.46
CA VAL A 72 -1.33 -4.27 4.78
C VAL A 72 -1.35 -5.78 5.01
N ASP A 73 -2.43 -6.45 4.64
CA ASP A 73 -2.53 -7.91 4.75
C ASP A 73 -1.46 -8.61 3.91
N ALA A 74 -1.26 -8.15 2.67
CA ALA A 74 -0.25 -8.73 1.79
C ALA A 74 1.16 -8.55 2.34
N VAL A 75 1.48 -7.37 2.84
CA VAL A 75 2.79 -7.09 3.46
C VAL A 75 3.00 -8.01 4.65
N GLY A 76 1.99 -8.15 5.50
CA GLY A 76 2.08 -9.02 6.66
C GLY A 76 2.35 -10.47 6.29
N GLN A 77 1.70 -10.97 5.25
CA GLN A 77 1.91 -12.34 4.78
C GLN A 77 3.30 -12.54 4.20
N LEU A 78 3.79 -11.56 3.44
CA LEU A 78 5.11 -11.65 2.80
C LEU A 78 6.26 -11.52 3.79
N GLN A 79 6.06 -10.77 4.85
CA GLN A 79 7.06 -10.63 5.91
C GLN A 79 7.03 -11.81 6.88
N GLY A 80 5.87 -12.35 7.10
CA GLY A 80 5.63 -13.35 8.10
C GLY A 80 6.00 -14.73 7.74
#